data_89ac5023fb43d59c5a8668ef7376e2d3
#
_entry.id   89ac5023fb43d59c5a8668ef7376e2d3
#
_cell.length_a   1.000
_cell.length_b   1.000
_cell.length_c   1.000
_cell.angle_alpha   90.00
_cell.angle_beta   90.00
_cell.angle_gamma   90.00
#
_symmetry.space_group_name_H-M   'P 1'
#
loop_
_entity.id
_entity.type
_entity.pdbx_description
1 polymer ?
#
loop_
_entity_poly.entity_id
_entity_poly.type
_entity_poly.pdbx_seq_one_letter_code
_entity_poly.pdbx_strand_id
1 'polypeptide(L)'
;MATLLTRLQDLPTLLDQGLSLIAVETPLTERNKILQFLAEIATKRQFPLFFWNQGYSRLQQVKALDLSSSTQIQLASTTFEISPHSGLGWLLTNDQPGIFVFEGALLPSEVTGTFSQSQMALLSNLAYQLALPNRNQVLVCLDNYVELPLELVPLIPVLVNQLPDTQTVQQLCTQLCANRFSSATSSELRPLVQASLGLPLGELEMVLQRSVGLVNAASELVAAVLHYKKTKLRSKGVEFISEPDVPAAGGLDLLDAMLERAAALLKPEAAAHNLRFPKGYILWGPPGTGKSLSAKLAAKKMGVPMVACDWGGLRGATAHESRKNLREFLQFCDSQGDSGLVVYFDDFDKGFAGFDSDSDGGVSRQLAGKLLTWMQEHTSKVLVLATVNRLEFLPPELIRRFDDIVFVDLPHAGARYEIFKLHMAKYFPDLKLSEKDWWRLLRESHLLTPAEIGNMVRKTAEEVFYRNTKVYQPEELNDKPLEVTIKDFLEQRYLFTPAMIRDEDKIIDIRNKAAYARPATSPDRSRWAREPQPLFGALSSQ
;
A
#
# COMPACT_ATOMS: atom_id res chain seq x y z
N MET A 1 6.35 27.09 16.14
CA MET A 1 5.84 26.98 14.76
C MET A 1 4.32 26.99 14.86
N ALA A 2 3.65 27.93 14.19
CA ALA A 2 2.20 27.90 14.12
C ALA A 2 1.79 26.62 13.40
N THR A 3 0.99 25.77 14.05
CA THR A 3 0.45 24.56 13.46
C THR A 3 -0.43 24.99 12.29
N LEU A 4 -0.03 24.67 11.05
CA LEU A 4 -0.86 24.89 9.89
C LEU A 4 -2.18 24.14 10.08
N LEU A 5 -3.30 24.87 10.04
CA LEU A 5 -4.63 24.32 10.14
C LEU A 5 -4.95 23.58 8.83
N THR A 6 -4.87 22.26 8.83
CA THR A 6 -4.99 21.42 7.62
C THR A 6 -5.99 20.29 7.77
N ARG A 7 -6.60 20.14 8.96
CA ARG A 7 -7.58 19.08 9.24
C ARG A 7 -8.99 19.62 9.13
N LEU A 8 -9.94 18.75 8.78
CA LEU A 8 -11.35 19.13 8.72
C LEU A 8 -11.85 19.76 10.04
N GLN A 9 -11.35 19.29 11.18
CA GLN A 9 -11.69 19.81 12.51
C GLN A 9 -11.26 21.26 12.73
N ASP A 10 -10.35 21.78 11.92
CA ASP A 10 -9.87 23.17 11.98
C ASP A 10 -10.80 24.15 11.27
N LEU A 11 -11.83 23.65 10.56
CA LEU A 11 -12.76 24.46 9.77
C LEU A 11 -13.45 25.57 10.60
N PRO A 12 -13.98 25.31 11.82
CA PRO A 12 -14.59 26.37 12.64
C PRO A 12 -13.61 27.52 12.92
N THR A 13 -12.37 27.18 13.23
CA THR A 13 -11.30 28.16 13.52
C THR A 13 -10.98 29.03 12.31
N LEU A 14 -10.91 28.44 11.11
CA LEU A 14 -10.67 29.20 9.87
C LEU A 14 -11.83 30.15 9.57
N LEU A 15 -13.07 29.68 9.79
CA LEU A 15 -14.26 30.52 9.65
C LEU A 15 -14.29 31.66 10.67
N ASP A 16 -13.81 31.45 11.90
CA ASP A 16 -13.69 32.50 12.93
C ASP A 16 -12.60 33.54 12.59
N GLN A 17 -11.60 33.12 11.81
CA GLN A 17 -10.57 34.03 11.26
C GLN A 17 -11.06 34.83 10.04
N GLY A 18 -12.33 34.65 9.61
CA GLY A 18 -12.93 35.38 8.50
C GLY A 18 -12.67 34.78 7.11
N LEU A 19 -12.14 33.55 7.04
CA LEU A 19 -11.96 32.86 5.76
C LEU A 19 -13.32 32.39 5.24
N SER A 20 -13.65 32.77 4.02
CA SER A 20 -14.95 32.53 3.40
C SER A 20 -14.92 31.59 2.19
N LEU A 21 -13.72 31.18 1.73
CA LEU A 21 -13.54 30.19 0.68
C LEU A 21 -12.55 29.13 1.16
N ILE A 22 -13.02 27.89 1.30
CA ILE A 22 -12.24 26.78 1.85
C ILE A 22 -12.45 25.55 0.99
N ALA A 23 -11.39 24.82 0.68
CA ALA A 23 -11.45 23.53 0.03
C ALA A 23 -11.36 22.40 1.08
N VAL A 24 -12.15 21.35 0.92
CA VAL A 24 -12.09 20.14 1.75
C VAL A 24 -11.89 18.94 0.84
N GLU A 25 -10.71 18.30 1.01
CA GLU A 25 -10.42 17.04 0.36
C GLU A 25 -11.04 15.89 1.14
N THR A 26 -11.99 15.19 0.52
CA THR A 26 -12.76 14.12 1.18
C THR A 26 -13.32 13.12 0.17
N PRO A 27 -13.34 11.81 0.48
CA PRO A 27 -14.04 10.83 -0.35
C PRO A 27 -15.54 11.15 -0.46
N LEU A 28 -16.13 10.88 -1.63
CA LEU A 28 -17.56 11.11 -1.88
C LEU A 28 -18.49 10.39 -0.88
N THR A 29 -18.04 9.27 -0.34
CA THR A 29 -18.74 8.47 0.67
C THR A 29 -18.88 9.17 2.02
N GLU A 30 -18.07 10.19 2.27
CA GLU A 30 -18.09 11.00 3.50
C GLU A 30 -19.04 12.20 3.40
N ARG A 31 -19.62 12.47 2.23
CA ARG A 31 -20.50 13.64 1.99
C ARG A 31 -21.48 13.90 3.12
N ASN A 32 -22.27 12.89 3.50
CA ASN A 32 -23.31 13.06 4.50
C ASN A 32 -22.74 13.44 5.88
N LYS A 33 -21.62 12.87 6.27
CA LYS A 33 -20.93 13.20 7.53
C LYS A 33 -20.38 14.62 7.52
N ILE A 34 -19.82 15.04 6.39
CA ILE A 34 -19.36 16.43 6.22
C ILE A 34 -20.54 17.40 6.28
N LEU A 35 -21.65 17.08 5.60
CA LEU A 35 -22.85 17.92 5.66
C LEU A 35 -23.45 17.99 7.07
N GLN A 36 -23.43 16.90 7.85
CA GLN A 36 -23.81 16.91 9.27
C GLN A 36 -22.92 17.84 10.09
N PHE A 37 -21.61 17.71 9.95
CA PHE A 37 -20.64 18.56 10.63
C PHE A 37 -20.84 20.05 10.27
N LEU A 38 -21.06 20.35 8.99
CA LEU A 38 -21.34 21.71 8.53
C LEU A 38 -22.70 22.23 9.00
N ALA A 39 -23.71 21.35 9.13
CA ALA A 39 -25.02 21.73 9.66
C ALA A 39 -24.93 22.16 11.13
N GLU A 40 -24.12 21.51 11.95
CA GLU A 40 -23.85 21.93 13.32
C GLU A 40 -23.21 23.33 13.38
N ILE A 41 -22.23 23.58 12.50
CA ILE A 41 -21.58 24.90 12.40
C ILE A 41 -22.56 25.94 11.92
N ALA A 42 -23.38 25.64 10.90
CA ALA A 42 -24.38 26.54 10.35
C ALA A 42 -25.42 26.91 11.39
N THR A 43 -25.90 25.94 12.18
CA THR A 43 -26.84 26.16 13.28
C THR A 43 -26.28 27.11 14.35
N LYS A 44 -25.02 26.88 14.77
CA LYS A 44 -24.34 27.75 15.75
C LYS A 44 -24.18 29.18 15.24
N ARG A 45 -24.00 29.37 13.93
CA ARG A 45 -23.84 30.68 13.29
C ARG A 45 -25.14 31.30 12.81
N GLN A 46 -26.27 30.60 12.95
CA GLN A 46 -27.59 30.99 12.44
C GLN A 46 -27.61 31.26 10.93
N PHE A 47 -26.81 30.50 10.17
CA PHE A 47 -26.77 30.55 8.73
C PHE A 47 -27.51 29.36 8.11
N PRO A 48 -28.21 29.55 6.98
CA PRO A 48 -28.72 28.44 6.20
C PRO A 48 -27.54 27.69 5.54
N LEU A 49 -27.66 26.36 5.45
CA LEU A 49 -26.69 25.50 4.77
C LEU A 49 -27.28 25.06 3.43
N PHE A 50 -26.51 25.21 2.38
CA PHE A 50 -26.87 24.82 1.03
C PHE A 50 -25.86 23.85 0.45
N PHE A 51 -26.33 22.93 -0.40
CA PHE A 51 -25.53 21.97 -1.12
C PHE A 51 -25.83 22.02 -2.62
N TRP A 52 -24.80 21.90 -3.43
CA TRP A 52 -24.92 21.79 -4.87
C TRP A 52 -23.79 20.96 -5.48
N ASN A 53 -24.12 20.22 -6.55
CA ASN A 53 -23.16 19.64 -7.49
C ASN A 53 -23.77 19.65 -8.89
N GLN A 54 -22.98 19.29 -9.91
CA GLN A 54 -23.43 19.32 -11.32
C GLN A 54 -24.63 18.42 -11.63
N GLY A 55 -24.99 17.48 -10.77
CA GLY A 55 -26.19 16.64 -10.90
C GLY A 55 -27.51 17.34 -10.51
N TYR A 56 -27.43 18.53 -9.90
CA TYR A 56 -28.62 19.30 -9.50
C TYR A 56 -28.73 20.56 -10.34
N SER A 57 -29.91 20.75 -10.96
CA SER A 57 -30.29 22.01 -11.64
C SER A 57 -30.66 23.13 -10.69
N ARG A 58 -30.84 22.82 -9.41
CA ARG A 58 -31.23 23.78 -8.35
C ARG A 58 -30.37 23.57 -7.10
N LEU A 59 -30.16 24.69 -6.40
CA LEU A 59 -29.51 24.66 -5.09
C LEU A 59 -30.38 23.84 -4.12
N GLN A 60 -29.77 23.00 -3.31
CA GLN A 60 -30.46 22.20 -2.29
C GLN A 60 -30.23 22.81 -0.92
N GLN A 61 -31.28 23.06 -0.15
CA GLN A 61 -31.17 23.42 1.26
C GLN A 61 -30.91 22.14 2.09
N VAL A 62 -29.91 22.17 2.91
CA VAL A 62 -29.59 21.07 3.83
C VAL A 62 -30.36 21.28 5.12
N LYS A 63 -31.20 20.30 5.48
CA LYS A 63 -31.94 20.27 6.74
C LYS A 63 -31.43 19.10 7.58
N ALA A 64 -31.03 19.40 8.81
CA ALA A 64 -30.75 18.39 9.81
C ALA A 64 -32.06 17.95 10.46
N LEU A 65 -32.35 16.66 10.42
CA LEU A 65 -33.49 16.06 11.10
C LEU A 65 -32.94 15.31 12.33
N ASP A 66 -33.27 15.80 13.51
CA ASP A 66 -32.96 15.10 14.77
C ASP A 66 -33.97 13.95 14.95
N LEU A 67 -33.52 12.76 14.63
CA LEU A 67 -34.20 11.53 15.02
C LEU A 67 -33.57 11.05 16.34
N SER A 68 -34.38 10.52 17.24
CA SER A 68 -34.08 10.21 18.64
C SER A 68 -32.76 9.43 18.92
N SER A 69 -32.01 9.03 17.90
CA SER A 69 -30.71 8.34 18.01
C SER A 69 -29.67 8.72 16.94
N SER A 70 -30.02 9.52 15.92
CA SER A 70 -29.07 9.96 14.88
C SER A 70 -29.58 11.20 14.15
N THR A 71 -28.70 12.14 13.84
CA THR A 71 -28.98 13.26 12.95
C THR A 71 -28.95 12.76 11.51
N GLN A 72 -30.04 12.87 10.77
CA GLN A 72 -30.11 12.60 9.35
C GLN A 72 -30.11 13.88 8.53
N ILE A 73 -29.49 13.85 7.36
CA ILE A 73 -29.48 14.97 6.43
C ILE A 73 -30.55 14.75 5.37
N GLN A 74 -31.42 15.77 5.20
CA GLN A 74 -32.39 15.84 4.11
C GLN A 74 -32.03 17.02 3.20
N LEU A 75 -32.03 16.78 1.89
CA LEU A 75 -31.85 17.79 0.86
C LEU A 75 -33.21 18.21 0.34
N ALA A 76 -33.51 19.51 0.43
CA ALA A 76 -34.73 20.09 -0.08
C ALA A 76 -34.40 21.08 -1.21
N SER A 77 -35.01 20.89 -2.39
CA SER A 77 -34.80 21.79 -3.53
C SER A 77 -35.31 23.20 -3.22
N THR A 78 -34.49 24.18 -3.54
CA THR A 78 -34.84 25.61 -3.46
C THR A 78 -35.38 26.12 -4.79
N THR A 79 -35.77 27.39 -4.83
CA THR A 79 -36.14 28.09 -6.07
C THR A 79 -34.94 28.58 -6.87
N PHE A 80 -33.71 28.51 -6.32
CA PHE A 80 -32.52 29.01 -6.98
C PHE A 80 -32.04 28.02 -8.03
N GLU A 81 -32.14 28.42 -9.30
CA GLU A 81 -31.63 27.63 -10.43
C GLU A 81 -30.15 27.90 -10.63
N ILE A 82 -29.38 26.84 -10.86
CA ILE A 82 -27.95 26.89 -11.12
C ILE A 82 -27.66 26.07 -12.38
N SER A 83 -27.06 26.70 -13.38
CA SER A 83 -26.60 25.98 -14.56
C SER A 83 -25.41 25.06 -14.21
N PRO A 84 -25.37 23.83 -14.71
CA PRO A 84 -24.33 22.85 -14.39
C PRO A 84 -22.89 23.37 -14.57
N HIS A 85 -22.69 24.26 -15.54
CA HIS A 85 -21.35 24.79 -15.86
C HIS A 85 -21.03 26.14 -15.19
N SER A 86 -21.93 26.71 -14.39
CA SER A 86 -21.76 28.04 -13.81
C SER A 86 -21.98 28.13 -12.30
N GLY A 87 -21.86 26.99 -11.58
CA GLY A 87 -22.10 26.95 -10.14
C GLY A 87 -21.30 27.97 -9.35
N LEU A 88 -20.00 28.04 -9.57
CA LEU A 88 -19.13 29.03 -8.93
C LEU A 88 -19.46 30.46 -9.37
N GLY A 89 -19.80 30.67 -10.66
CA GLY A 89 -20.20 31.97 -11.19
C GLY A 89 -21.53 32.49 -10.61
N TRP A 90 -22.44 31.60 -10.24
CA TRP A 90 -23.68 31.95 -9.58
C TRP A 90 -23.46 32.68 -8.24
N LEU A 91 -22.45 32.23 -7.45
CA LEU A 91 -22.11 32.89 -6.19
C LEU A 91 -21.57 34.31 -6.36
N LEU A 92 -20.97 34.66 -7.48
CA LEU A 92 -20.51 36.03 -7.75
C LEU A 92 -21.66 37.02 -7.91
N THR A 93 -22.80 36.55 -8.41
CA THR A 93 -23.97 37.38 -8.73
C THR A 93 -25.07 37.28 -7.70
N ASN A 94 -24.97 36.37 -6.73
CA ASN A 94 -26.00 36.14 -5.72
C ASN A 94 -25.52 36.55 -4.32
N ASP A 95 -26.32 37.30 -3.60
CA ASP A 95 -26.03 37.82 -2.25
C ASP A 95 -26.74 37.07 -1.13
N GLN A 96 -27.34 35.90 -1.42
CA GLN A 96 -28.03 35.08 -0.42
C GLN A 96 -27.04 34.69 0.70
N PRO A 97 -27.30 35.07 1.97
CA PRO A 97 -26.44 34.70 3.07
C PRO A 97 -26.50 33.20 3.34
N GLY A 98 -25.39 32.58 3.76
CA GLY A 98 -25.36 31.18 4.11
C GLY A 98 -24.00 30.50 3.91
N ILE A 99 -23.96 29.22 4.26
CA ILE A 99 -22.84 28.33 3.97
C ILE A 99 -23.22 27.51 2.73
N PHE A 100 -22.43 27.63 1.70
CA PHE A 100 -22.58 26.92 0.42
C PHE A 100 -21.57 25.80 0.31
N VAL A 101 -22.03 24.60 0.07
CA VAL A 101 -21.18 23.41 -0.12
C VAL A 101 -21.28 22.98 -1.57
N PHE A 102 -20.20 23.15 -2.32
CA PHE A 102 -20.14 22.78 -3.73
C PHE A 102 -19.23 21.58 -3.91
N GLU A 103 -19.79 20.49 -4.41
CA GLU A 103 -19.05 19.26 -4.67
C GLU A 103 -18.63 19.17 -6.13
N GLY A 104 -17.35 18.80 -6.37
CA GLY A 104 -16.79 18.71 -7.72
C GLY A 104 -16.50 20.08 -8.35
N ALA A 105 -16.31 21.13 -7.52
CA ALA A 105 -16.11 22.49 -8.01
C ALA A 105 -14.65 22.83 -8.33
N LEU A 106 -13.69 22.09 -7.78
CA LEU A 106 -12.25 22.30 -7.94
C LEU A 106 -11.59 21.23 -8.82
N LEU A 107 -12.33 20.67 -9.77
CA LEU A 107 -11.77 19.69 -10.69
C LEU A 107 -10.97 20.37 -11.82
N PRO A 108 -9.71 20.00 -12.02
CA PRO A 108 -8.96 20.45 -13.18
C PRO A 108 -9.55 19.85 -14.47
N SER A 109 -9.17 20.38 -15.62
CA SER A 109 -9.56 19.84 -16.92
C SER A 109 -9.14 18.35 -17.04
N GLU A 110 -10.05 17.49 -17.47
CA GLU A 110 -9.79 16.08 -17.70
C GLU A 110 -8.70 15.84 -18.75
N VAL A 111 -8.57 16.74 -19.71
CA VAL A 111 -7.60 16.63 -20.82
C VAL A 111 -6.20 17.05 -20.41
N THR A 112 -6.08 18.19 -19.70
CA THR A 112 -4.78 18.79 -19.37
C THR A 112 -4.33 18.47 -17.96
N GLY A 113 -5.25 18.07 -17.06
CA GLY A 113 -4.97 17.90 -15.65
C GLY A 113 -4.63 19.20 -14.92
N THR A 114 -4.92 20.38 -15.54
CA THR A 114 -4.62 21.70 -15.01
C THR A 114 -5.86 22.58 -15.00
N PHE A 115 -5.86 23.61 -14.16
CA PHE A 115 -6.91 24.64 -14.16
C PHE A 115 -6.78 25.54 -15.37
N SER A 116 -7.92 25.87 -16.01
CA SER A 116 -7.94 26.87 -17.07
C SER A 116 -7.78 28.28 -16.47
N GLN A 117 -7.30 29.23 -17.29
CA GLN A 117 -7.18 30.64 -16.87
C GLN A 117 -8.52 31.22 -16.39
N SER A 118 -9.63 30.84 -17.03
CA SER A 118 -10.98 31.27 -16.63
C SER A 118 -11.39 30.71 -15.25
N GLN A 119 -11.05 29.46 -14.94
CA GLN A 119 -11.28 28.88 -13.61
C GLN A 119 -10.44 29.56 -12.54
N MET A 120 -9.16 29.84 -12.84
CA MET A 120 -8.27 30.56 -11.91
C MET A 120 -8.77 31.96 -11.61
N ALA A 121 -9.18 32.71 -12.64
CA ALA A 121 -9.74 34.05 -12.48
C ALA A 121 -11.05 34.02 -11.67
N LEU A 122 -11.93 33.05 -11.93
CA LEU A 122 -13.18 32.88 -11.23
C LEU A 122 -12.96 32.61 -9.73
N LEU A 123 -12.07 31.66 -9.40
CA LEU A 123 -11.76 31.30 -8.01
C LEU A 123 -11.07 32.45 -7.26
N SER A 124 -10.17 33.15 -7.92
CA SER A 124 -9.53 34.35 -7.36
C SER A 124 -10.57 35.45 -7.06
N ASN A 125 -11.45 35.76 -8.02
CA ASN A 125 -12.51 36.75 -7.83
C ASN A 125 -13.47 36.35 -6.68
N LEU A 126 -13.83 35.06 -6.60
CA LEU A 126 -14.64 34.55 -5.49
C LEU A 126 -13.95 34.74 -4.14
N ALA A 127 -12.67 34.38 -4.03
CA ALA A 127 -11.91 34.52 -2.79
C ALA A 127 -11.92 35.97 -2.29
N TYR A 128 -11.68 36.96 -3.17
CA TYR A 128 -11.70 38.37 -2.81
C TYR A 128 -13.12 38.88 -2.51
N GLN A 129 -14.14 38.47 -3.28
CA GLN A 129 -15.52 38.93 -3.05
C GLN A 129 -16.14 38.36 -1.78
N LEU A 130 -15.94 37.08 -1.50
CA LEU A 130 -16.44 36.43 -0.30
C LEU A 130 -15.78 36.95 0.98
N ALA A 131 -14.56 37.51 0.88
CA ALA A 131 -13.86 38.13 2.00
C ALA A 131 -14.37 39.56 2.34
N LEU A 132 -15.27 40.13 1.56
CA LEU A 132 -15.80 41.46 1.82
C LEU A 132 -16.71 41.46 3.09
N PRO A 133 -16.60 42.44 3.98
CA PRO A 133 -17.34 42.47 5.26
C PRO A 133 -18.85 42.40 5.13
N ASN A 134 -19.39 42.85 4.01
CA ASN A 134 -20.83 42.89 3.75
C ASN A 134 -21.39 41.59 3.18
N ARG A 135 -20.55 40.65 2.84
CA ARG A 135 -20.94 39.33 2.31
C ARG A 135 -20.97 38.30 3.43
N ASN A 136 -22.19 37.92 3.84
CA ASN A 136 -22.41 36.86 4.81
C ASN A 136 -22.47 35.48 4.12
N GLN A 137 -21.47 35.17 3.30
CA GLN A 137 -21.40 33.95 2.50
C GLN A 137 -20.12 33.23 2.79
N VAL A 138 -20.19 31.89 2.92
CA VAL A 138 -19.05 30.99 3.01
C VAL A 138 -19.21 29.93 1.93
N LEU A 139 -18.14 29.71 1.16
CA LEU A 139 -18.07 28.61 0.18
C LEU A 139 -17.12 27.53 0.69
N VAL A 140 -17.63 26.31 0.78
CA VAL A 140 -16.86 25.10 1.06
C VAL A 140 -16.90 24.21 -0.19
N CYS A 141 -15.76 24.02 -0.83
CA CYS A 141 -15.63 23.12 -1.98
C CYS A 141 -15.25 21.73 -1.50
N LEU A 142 -16.06 20.72 -1.83
CA LEU A 142 -15.79 19.30 -1.53
C LEU A 142 -15.27 18.59 -2.76
N ASP A 143 -14.09 18.04 -2.68
CA ASP A 143 -13.48 17.28 -3.78
C ASP A 143 -12.68 16.08 -3.26
N ASN A 144 -12.60 15.04 -4.06
CA ASN A 144 -11.93 13.78 -3.70
C ASN A 144 -10.40 13.95 -3.58
N TYR A 145 -9.85 14.91 -4.33
CA TYR A 145 -8.45 15.27 -4.33
C TYR A 145 -8.31 16.72 -4.76
N VAL A 146 -7.65 17.53 -3.95
CA VAL A 146 -7.47 18.96 -4.21
C VAL A 146 -5.99 19.28 -4.42
N GLU A 147 -5.66 19.75 -5.61
CA GLU A 147 -4.33 20.24 -5.96
C GLU A 147 -4.48 21.60 -6.65
N LEU A 148 -4.22 22.65 -5.90
CA LEU A 148 -4.39 24.02 -6.37
C LEU A 148 -3.10 24.52 -7.06
N PRO A 149 -3.22 25.34 -8.12
CA PRO A 149 -2.13 26.15 -8.63
C PRO A 149 -1.51 27.02 -7.53
N LEU A 150 -0.22 27.27 -7.62
CA LEU A 150 0.54 28.02 -6.60
C LEU A 150 -0.07 29.40 -6.29
N GLU A 151 -0.66 30.03 -7.28
CA GLU A 151 -1.32 31.34 -7.18
C GLU A 151 -2.59 31.30 -6.32
N LEU A 152 -3.29 30.17 -6.28
CA LEU A 152 -4.52 30.01 -5.50
C LEU A 152 -4.28 29.46 -4.08
N VAL A 153 -3.14 28.83 -3.84
CA VAL A 153 -2.79 28.26 -2.50
C VAL A 153 -2.91 29.30 -1.37
N PRO A 154 -2.47 30.56 -1.50
CA PRO A 154 -2.61 31.55 -0.44
C PRO A 154 -4.06 32.01 -0.22
N LEU A 155 -4.93 31.85 -1.23
CA LEU A 155 -6.32 32.32 -1.20
C LEU A 155 -7.31 31.28 -0.72
N ILE A 156 -7.00 29.99 -0.94
CA ILE A 156 -7.91 28.87 -0.68
C ILE A 156 -7.20 27.84 0.21
N PRO A 157 -7.39 27.88 1.52
CA PRO A 157 -6.87 26.83 2.40
C PRO A 157 -7.51 25.48 2.07
N VAL A 158 -6.69 24.43 2.06
CA VAL A 158 -7.13 23.07 1.79
C VAL A 158 -7.10 22.28 3.10
N LEU A 159 -8.26 21.81 3.53
CA LEU A 159 -8.42 20.91 4.66
C LEU A 159 -8.54 19.48 4.15
N VAL A 160 -7.91 18.54 4.84
CA VAL A 160 -7.97 17.13 4.50
C VAL A 160 -8.82 16.40 5.52
N ASN A 161 -9.85 15.70 5.06
CA ASN A 161 -10.59 14.75 5.87
C ASN A 161 -9.76 13.47 5.97
N GLN A 162 -9.06 13.32 7.08
CA GLN A 162 -8.16 12.19 7.32
C GLN A 162 -8.94 10.88 7.46
N LEU A 163 -8.28 9.76 7.13
CA LEU A 163 -8.84 8.45 7.42
C LEU A 163 -9.00 8.28 8.96
N PRO A 164 -10.03 7.53 9.39
CA PRO A 164 -10.34 7.37 10.80
C PRO A 164 -9.21 6.65 11.55
N ASP A 165 -9.00 7.05 12.78
CA ASP A 165 -8.10 6.36 13.70
C ASP A 165 -8.74 5.06 14.25
N THR A 166 -7.94 4.25 14.92
CA THR A 166 -8.37 2.97 15.49
C THR A 166 -9.55 3.12 16.45
N GLN A 167 -9.57 4.21 17.24
CA GLN A 167 -10.62 4.44 18.23
C GLN A 167 -11.96 4.74 17.55
N THR A 168 -11.97 5.58 16.54
CA THR A 168 -13.17 5.93 15.75
C THR A 168 -13.71 4.70 15.02
N VAL A 169 -12.82 3.90 14.40
CA VAL A 169 -13.21 2.64 13.75
C VAL A 169 -13.83 1.67 14.76
N GLN A 170 -13.23 1.55 15.95
CA GLN A 170 -13.76 0.68 17.02
C GLN A 170 -15.14 1.11 17.48
N GLN A 171 -15.37 2.41 17.66
CA GLN A 171 -16.69 2.95 18.03
C GLN A 171 -17.74 2.60 16.98
N LEU A 172 -17.45 2.81 15.70
CA LEU A 172 -18.37 2.48 14.61
C LEU A 172 -18.67 0.98 14.55
N CYS A 173 -17.65 0.12 14.62
CA CYS A 173 -17.83 -1.34 14.62
C CYS A 173 -18.69 -1.78 15.81
N THR A 174 -18.43 -1.25 17.00
CA THR A 174 -19.21 -1.58 18.20
C THR A 174 -20.67 -1.16 18.03
N GLN A 175 -20.92 0.08 17.56
CA GLN A 175 -22.26 0.60 17.36
C GLN A 175 -23.08 -0.21 16.35
N LEU A 176 -22.50 -0.56 15.20
CA LEU A 176 -23.20 -1.30 14.16
C LEU A 176 -23.39 -2.79 14.51
N CYS A 177 -22.49 -3.37 15.29
CA CYS A 177 -22.57 -4.75 15.71
C CYS A 177 -23.46 -4.95 16.96
N ALA A 178 -23.68 -3.92 17.80
CA ALA A 178 -24.39 -4.02 19.07
C ALA A 178 -25.81 -4.59 18.93
N ASN A 179 -26.53 -4.24 17.87
CA ASN A 179 -27.91 -4.67 17.66
C ASN A 179 -28.05 -6.15 17.30
N ARG A 180 -27.02 -6.78 16.74
CA ARG A 180 -27.07 -8.17 16.27
C ARG A 180 -26.15 -9.11 17.03
N PHE A 181 -25.04 -8.63 17.51
CA PHE A 181 -24.03 -9.36 18.26
C PHE A 181 -23.87 -8.76 19.66
N SER A 182 -25.01 -8.66 20.38
CA SER A 182 -25.11 -8.00 21.69
C SER A 182 -24.20 -8.57 22.79
N SER A 183 -23.63 -9.75 22.56
CA SER A 183 -22.63 -10.39 23.45
C SER A 183 -21.19 -10.28 22.95
N ALA A 184 -20.94 -9.63 21.80
CA ALA A 184 -19.59 -9.54 21.27
C ALA A 184 -18.70 -8.64 22.15
N THR A 185 -17.66 -9.21 22.70
CA THR A 185 -16.68 -8.49 23.52
C THR A 185 -15.74 -7.64 22.64
N SER A 186 -15.12 -6.62 23.21
CA SER A 186 -14.13 -5.81 22.51
C SER A 186 -12.97 -6.63 21.92
N SER A 187 -12.64 -7.80 22.52
CA SER A 187 -11.63 -8.72 22.03
C SER A 187 -12.08 -9.45 20.76
N GLU A 188 -13.36 -9.79 20.64
CA GLU A 188 -13.93 -10.44 19.44
C GLU A 188 -14.09 -9.48 18.26
N LEU A 189 -14.27 -8.19 18.52
CA LEU A 189 -14.33 -7.15 17.49
C LEU A 189 -12.95 -6.69 17.01
N ARG A 190 -11.87 -6.99 17.73
CA ARG A 190 -10.52 -6.57 17.37
C ARG A 190 -10.09 -6.95 15.93
N PRO A 191 -10.33 -8.19 15.43
CA PRO A 191 -10.04 -8.53 14.03
C PRO A 191 -10.82 -7.68 13.03
N LEU A 192 -12.10 -7.36 13.34
CA LEU A 192 -12.93 -6.50 12.49
C LEU A 192 -12.38 -5.07 12.44
N VAL A 193 -11.98 -4.52 13.59
CA VAL A 193 -11.35 -3.20 13.66
C VAL A 193 -10.07 -3.18 12.83
N GLN A 194 -9.20 -4.16 12.97
CA GLN A 194 -7.96 -4.25 12.18
C GLN A 194 -8.23 -4.37 10.67
N ALA A 195 -9.19 -5.20 10.28
CA ALA A 195 -9.59 -5.32 8.87
C ALA A 195 -10.12 -3.99 8.31
N SER A 196 -10.77 -3.18 9.15
CA SER A 196 -11.44 -1.93 8.78
C SER A 196 -10.51 -0.73 8.64
N LEU A 197 -9.33 -0.76 9.26
CA LEU A 197 -8.34 0.33 9.16
C LEU A 197 -7.98 0.61 7.69
N GLY A 198 -7.86 1.90 7.35
CA GLY A 198 -7.55 2.34 5.98
C GLY A 198 -8.75 2.51 5.06
N LEU A 199 -9.96 2.32 5.57
CA LEU A 199 -11.19 2.65 4.86
C LEU A 199 -11.80 3.94 5.42
N PRO A 200 -12.33 4.84 4.55
CA PRO A 200 -13.16 5.95 5.00
C PRO A 200 -14.37 5.45 5.81
N LEU A 201 -14.80 6.21 6.80
CA LEU A 201 -15.91 5.80 7.68
C LEU A 201 -17.20 5.52 6.91
N GLY A 202 -17.53 6.35 5.92
CA GLY A 202 -18.74 6.16 5.11
C GLY A 202 -18.72 4.89 4.28
N GLU A 203 -17.53 4.50 3.75
CA GLU A 203 -17.38 3.22 3.06
C GLU A 203 -17.51 2.04 4.01
N LEU A 204 -16.84 2.13 5.16
CA LEU A 204 -16.91 1.09 6.19
C LEU A 204 -18.35 0.90 6.67
N GLU A 205 -19.05 1.98 6.94
CA GLU A 205 -20.45 1.97 7.35
C GLU A 205 -21.33 1.28 6.30
N MET A 206 -21.19 1.63 5.02
CA MET A 206 -21.92 0.97 3.93
C MET A 206 -21.62 -0.52 3.83
N VAL A 207 -20.37 -0.93 3.94
CA VAL A 207 -19.98 -2.35 3.89
C VAL A 207 -20.58 -3.11 5.06
N LEU A 208 -20.46 -2.57 6.27
CA LEU A 208 -20.97 -3.21 7.48
C LEU A 208 -22.51 -3.28 7.47
N GLN A 209 -23.22 -2.20 7.13
CA GLN A 209 -24.69 -2.18 7.06
C GLN A 209 -25.24 -3.21 6.06
N ARG A 210 -24.58 -3.37 4.90
CA ARG A 210 -24.98 -4.38 3.90
C ARG A 210 -24.69 -5.80 4.36
N SER A 211 -23.62 -6.00 5.12
CA SER A 211 -23.17 -7.34 5.52
C SER A 211 -23.78 -7.83 6.83
N VAL A 212 -23.99 -6.95 7.82
CA VAL A 212 -24.51 -7.33 9.16
C VAL A 212 -25.82 -8.11 9.07
N GLY A 213 -26.70 -7.77 8.12
CA GLY A 213 -27.96 -8.50 7.90
C GLY A 213 -27.81 -9.91 7.35
N LEU A 214 -26.70 -10.21 6.71
CA LEU A 214 -26.48 -11.45 5.94
C LEU A 214 -25.61 -12.49 6.66
N VAL A 215 -24.89 -12.08 7.70
CA VAL A 215 -23.90 -12.92 8.39
C VAL A 215 -24.40 -13.39 9.76
N ASN A 216 -23.89 -14.53 10.21
CA ASN A 216 -24.25 -15.13 11.50
C ASN A 216 -23.18 -14.91 12.58
N ALA A 217 -21.97 -14.55 12.20
CA ALA A 217 -20.87 -14.33 13.12
C ALA A 217 -20.04 -13.09 12.75
N ALA A 218 -19.43 -12.45 13.74
CA ALA A 218 -18.56 -11.28 13.54
C ALA A 218 -17.34 -11.60 12.66
N SER A 219 -16.85 -12.85 12.65
CA SER A 219 -15.77 -13.31 11.77
C SER A 219 -16.11 -13.22 10.28
N GLU A 220 -17.36 -13.39 9.91
CA GLU A 220 -17.83 -13.27 8.53
C GLU A 220 -17.83 -11.80 8.05
N LEU A 221 -18.05 -10.85 8.98
CA LEU A 221 -17.90 -9.42 8.69
C LEU A 221 -16.45 -9.06 8.35
N VAL A 222 -15.49 -9.69 9.03
CA VAL A 222 -14.06 -9.52 8.73
C VAL A 222 -13.78 -9.92 7.28
N ALA A 223 -14.31 -11.06 6.84
CA ALA A 223 -14.13 -11.53 5.46
C ALA A 223 -14.77 -10.55 4.44
N ALA A 224 -15.95 -10.01 4.72
CA ALA A 224 -16.63 -9.04 3.86
C ALA A 224 -15.84 -7.73 3.73
N VAL A 225 -15.34 -7.19 4.85
CA VAL A 225 -14.53 -5.97 4.86
C VAL A 225 -13.19 -6.19 4.12
N LEU A 226 -12.52 -7.32 4.36
CA LEU A 226 -11.27 -7.66 3.66
C LEU A 226 -11.49 -7.84 2.16
N HIS A 227 -12.60 -8.46 1.75
CA HIS A 227 -12.95 -8.62 0.33
C HIS A 227 -13.13 -7.25 -0.33
N TYR A 228 -13.90 -6.35 0.30
CA TYR A 228 -14.09 -4.99 -0.20
C TYR A 228 -12.76 -4.24 -0.30
N LYS A 229 -11.94 -4.27 0.76
CA LYS A 229 -10.61 -3.63 0.79
C LYS A 229 -9.70 -4.16 -0.32
N LYS A 230 -9.62 -5.48 -0.52
CA LYS A 230 -8.84 -6.12 -1.59
C LYS A 230 -9.30 -5.64 -2.97
N THR A 231 -10.60 -5.60 -3.22
CA THR A 231 -11.17 -5.15 -4.49
C THR A 231 -10.85 -3.68 -4.77
N LYS A 232 -11.02 -2.82 -3.76
CA LYS A 232 -10.73 -1.39 -3.85
C LYS A 232 -9.25 -1.10 -4.14
N LEU A 233 -8.33 -1.76 -3.43
CA LEU A 233 -6.90 -1.54 -3.62
C LEU A 233 -6.42 -2.12 -4.96
N ARG A 234 -6.96 -3.26 -5.38
CA ARG A 234 -6.62 -3.88 -6.67
C ARG A 234 -6.96 -2.99 -7.85
N SER A 235 -8.05 -2.21 -7.79
CA SER A 235 -8.39 -1.24 -8.84
C SER A 235 -7.35 -0.13 -9.01
N LYS A 236 -6.45 0.05 -8.06
CA LYS A 236 -5.35 1.03 -8.05
C LYS A 236 -3.96 0.39 -8.27
N GLY A 237 -3.91 -0.86 -8.74
CA GLY A 237 -2.64 -1.58 -8.94
C GLY A 237 -1.96 -2.02 -7.63
N VAL A 238 -2.71 -2.08 -6.54
CA VAL A 238 -2.20 -2.45 -5.20
C VAL A 238 -2.83 -3.77 -4.76
N GLU A 239 -2.01 -4.77 -4.47
CA GLU A 239 -2.46 -6.07 -3.96
C GLU A 239 -2.37 -6.10 -2.43
N PHE A 240 -3.50 -6.28 -1.76
CA PHE A 240 -3.57 -6.41 -0.31
C PHE A 240 -3.61 -7.87 0.11
N ILE A 241 -2.65 -8.29 0.92
CA ILE A 241 -2.51 -9.66 1.45
C ILE A 241 -2.64 -9.59 2.97
N SER A 242 -3.77 -10.05 3.49
CA SER A 242 -4.06 -10.02 4.94
C SER A 242 -3.16 -10.97 5.73
N GLU A 243 -2.97 -12.18 5.22
CA GLU A 243 -2.16 -13.24 5.82
C GLU A 243 -1.30 -13.88 4.73
N PRO A 244 -0.01 -13.51 4.64
CA PRO A 244 0.88 -14.11 3.66
C PRO A 244 1.12 -15.59 3.99
N ASP A 245 0.67 -16.47 3.11
CA ASP A 245 1.04 -17.88 3.18
C ASP A 245 2.39 -18.07 2.48
N VAL A 246 3.42 -18.36 3.27
CA VAL A 246 4.78 -18.53 2.77
C VAL A 246 5.40 -19.78 3.37
N PRO A 247 6.00 -20.63 2.55
CA PRO A 247 6.90 -21.66 3.05
C PRO A 247 8.09 -21.01 3.77
N ALA A 248 8.78 -21.74 4.61
CA ALA A 248 10.02 -21.28 5.19
C ALA A 248 11.02 -20.91 4.09
N ALA A 249 11.77 -19.82 4.28
CA ALA A 249 12.87 -19.47 3.39
C ALA A 249 14.17 -20.13 3.91
N GLY A 250 14.85 -20.87 3.05
CA GLY A 250 16.17 -21.42 3.38
C GLY A 250 17.29 -20.44 3.03
N GLY A 251 18.29 -20.33 3.88
CA GLY A 251 19.54 -19.64 3.58
C GLY A 251 19.49 -18.11 3.59
N LEU A 252 18.61 -17.50 4.37
CA LEU A 252 18.51 -16.03 4.55
C LEU A 252 18.57 -15.65 6.04
N ASP A 253 19.45 -16.30 6.79
CA ASP A 253 19.50 -16.22 8.25
C ASP A 253 19.77 -14.81 8.81
N LEU A 254 20.62 -14.02 8.18
CA LEU A 254 20.89 -12.66 8.63
C LEU A 254 19.72 -11.71 8.33
N LEU A 255 19.09 -11.84 7.15
CA LEU A 255 17.88 -11.10 6.84
C LEU A 255 16.75 -11.52 7.78
N ASP A 256 16.61 -12.81 8.04
CA ASP A 256 15.63 -13.37 8.95
C ASP A 256 15.74 -12.75 10.36
N ALA A 257 16.96 -12.67 10.90
CA ALA A 257 17.25 -12.02 12.16
C ALA A 257 16.98 -10.50 12.16
N MET A 258 17.13 -9.83 11.01
CA MET A 258 16.75 -8.41 10.87
C MET A 258 15.23 -8.24 10.93
N LEU A 259 14.49 -9.11 10.27
CA LEU A 259 13.03 -9.10 10.28
C LEU A 259 12.45 -9.43 11.66
N GLU A 260 13.06 -10.34 12.41
CA GLU A 260 12.71 -10.62 13.81
C GLU A 260 12.92 -9.40 14.72
N ARG A 261 14.02 -8.66 14.51
CA ARG A 261 14.24 -7.40 15.22
C ARG A 261 13.19 -6.35 14.87
N ALA A 262 12.83 -6.21 13.60
CA ALA A 262 11.74 -5.32 13.19
C ALA A 262 10.41 -5.73 13.84
N ALA A 263 10.09 -7.03 13.89
CA ALA A 263 8.91 -7.54 14.57
C ALA A 263 8.89 -7.21 16.08
N ALA A 264 10.05 -7.29 16.75
CA ALA A 264 10.17 -6.91 18.16
C ALA A 264 9.90 -5.41 18.38
N LEU A 265 10.26 -4.55 17.42
CA LEU A 265 10.03 -3.10 17.48
C LEU A 265 8.57 -2.67 17.27
N LEU A 266 7.69 -3.60 16.84
CA LEU A 266 6.23 -3.33 16.80
C LEU A 266 5.61 -3.26 18.20
N LYS A 267 6.24 -3.87 19.20
CA LYS A 267 5.70 -3.95 20.56
C LYS A 267 5.67 -2.56 21.21
N PRO A 268 4.68 -2.28 22.08
CA PRO A 268 4.58 -0.99 22.77
C PRO A 268 5.82 -0.67 23.63
N GLU A 269 6.51 -1.68 24.16
CA GLU A 269 7.70 -1.53 24.99
C GLU A 269 8.87 -0.86 24.25
N ALA A 270 8.94 -1.05 22.92
CA ALA A 270 9.97 -0.41 22.11
C ALA A 270 9.84 1.13 22.14
N ALA A 271 8.61 1.63 22.09
CA ALA A 271 8.34 3.07 22.21
C ALA A 271 8.73 3.63 23.59
N ALA A 272 8.56 2.87 24.67
CA ALA A 272 8.96 3.25 26.01
C ALA A 272 10.49 3.44 26.15
N HIS A 273 11.26 2.77 25.28
CA HIS A 273 12.72 2.91 25.21
C HIS A 273 13.19 3.90 24.12
N ASN A 274 12.28 4.70 23.53
CA ASN A 274 12.57 5.61 22.42
C ASN A 274 13.17 4.93 21.19
N LEU A 275 12.92 3.63 21.00
CA LEU A 275 13.36 2.90 19.83
C LEU A 275 12.43 3.21 18.65
N ARG A 276 13.05 3.52 17.52
CA ARG A 276 12.29 3.82 16.29
C ARG A 276 12.05 2.55 15.49
N PHE A 277 10.86 2.45 14.91
CA PHE A 277 10.56 1.43 13.93
C PHE A 277 11.31 1.71 12.61
N PRO A 278 11.90 0.69 11.95
CA PRO A 278 12.64 0.89 10.71
C PRO A 278 11.69 1.37 9.59
N LYS A 279 12.18 2.30 8.78
CA LYS A 279 11.46 2.84 7.62
C LYS A 279 11.41 1.85 6.46
N GLY A 280 12.55 1.20 6.19
CA GLY A 280 12.58 0.22 5.12
C GLY A 280 13.95 -0.36 4.82
N TYR A 281 13.93 -1.44 4.02
CA TYR A 281 15.12 -2.11 3.51
C TYR A 281 15.05 -2.26 1.99
N ILE A 282 16.16 -2.01 1.32
CA ILE A 282 16.34 -2.34 -0.08
C ILE A 282 16.89 -3.77 -0.16
N LEU A 283 16.17 -4.65 -0.85
CA LEU A 283 16.60 -6.02 -1.15
C LEU A 283 17.21 -6.05 -2.55
N TRP A 284 18.53 -6.06 -2.62
CA TRP A 284 19.28 -6.00 -3.86
C TRP A 284 19.95 -7.31 -4.17
N GLY A 285 20.03 -7.70 -5.44
CA GLY A 285 20.73 -8.93 -5.85
C GLY A 285 20.19 -9.51 -7.16
N PRO A 286 20.78 -10.61 -7.62
CA PRO A 286 20.38 -11.29 -8.84
C PRO A 286 18.90 -11.71 -8.83
N PRO A 287 18.25 -11.83 -10.01
CA PRO A 287 16.88 -12.32 -10.08
C PRO A 287 16.80 -13.79 -9.62
N GLY A 288 15.66 -14.16 -8.99
CA GLY A 288 15.41 -15.53 -8.54
C GLY A 288 16.07 -15.93 -7.21
N THR A 289 16.73 -15.00 -6.49
CA THR A 289 17.39 -15.26 -5.19
C THR A 289 16.45 -15.24 -3.99
N GLY A 290 15.14 -14.95 -4.18
CA GLY A 290 14.16 -14.99 -3.09
C GLY A 290 13.77 -13.63 -2.51
N LYS A 291 14.15 -12.51 -3.15
CA LYS A 291 13.84 -11.15 -2.68
C LYS A 291 12.34 -10.95 -2.43
N SER A 292 11.48 -11.32 -3.38
CA SER A 292 10.01 -11.18 -3.25
C SER A 292 9.42 -12.10 -2.16
N LEU A 293 10.02 -13.29 -1.96
CA LEU A 293 9.64 -14.19 -0.88
C LEU A 293 9.94 -13.57 0.49
N SER A 294 11.04 -12.83 0.60
CA SER A 294 11.46 -12.18 1.84
C SER A 294 10.47 -11.13 2.33
N ALA A 295 9.78 -10.43 1.43
CA ALA A 295 8.74 -9.47 1.80
C ALA A 295 7.52 -10.16 2.45
N LYS A 296 7.09 -11.28 1.88
CA LYS A 296 6.01 -12.10 2.46
C LYS A 296 6.42 -12.67 3.82
N LEU A 297 7.68 -13.12 3.93
CA LEU A 297 8.23 -13.64 5.18
C LEU A 297 8.26 -12.56 6.27
N ALA A 298 8.63 -11.33 5.91
CA ALA A 298 8.60 -10.19 6.83
C ALA A 298 7.20 -9.97 7.42
N ALA A 299 6.18 -9.89 6.59
CA ALA A 299 4.80 -9.71 7.02
C ALA A 299 4.32 -10.86 7.93
N LYS A 300 4.64 -12.12 7.55
CA LYS A 300 4.32 -13.30 8.36
C LYS A 300 4.98 -13.26 9.75
N LYS A 301 6.29 -12.94 9.81
CA LYS A 301 7.03 -12.84 11.08
C LYS A 301 6.56 -11.70 11.96
N MET A 302 6.22 -10.59 11.36
CA MET A 302 5.69 -9.42 12.08
C MET A 302 4.23 -9.61 12.50
N GLY A 303 3.51 -10.60 11.93
CA GLY A 303 2.08 -10.81 12.17
C GLY A 303 1.21 -9.66 11.66
N VAL A 304 1.63 -9.00 10.57
CA VAL A 304 0.95 -7.85 9.98
C VAL A 304 0.57 -8.12 8.52
N PRO A 305 -0.42 -7.40 7.97
CA PRO A 305 -0.75 -7.50 6.56
C PRO A 305 0.40 -6.96 5.69
N MET A 306 0.38 -7.37 4.42
CA MET A 306 1.29 -6.89 3.39
C MET A 306 0.51 -6.23 2.25
N VAL A 307 1.08 -5.19 1.70
CA VAL A 307 0.62 -4.54 0.48
C VAL A 307 1.73 -4.65 -0.57
N ALA A 308 1.45 -5.37 -1.64
CA ALA A 308 2.33 -5.40 -2.80
C ALA A 308 1.90 -4.32 -3.79
N CYS A 309 2.82 -3.45 -4.14
CA CYS A 309 2.59 -2.32 -5.01
C CYS A 309 3.60 -2.34 -6.16
N ASP A 310 3.09 -2.34 -7.39
CA ASP A 310 3.89 -2.00 -8.55
C ASP A 310 3.98 -0.46 -8.63
N TRP A 311 5.19 0.06 -8.57
CA TRP A 311 5.41 1.50 -8.69
C TRP A 311 4.85 2.06 -10.01
N GLY A 312 4.94 1.29 -11.09
CA GLY A 312 4.32 1.62 -12.38
C GLY A 312 2.79 1.61 -12.31
N GLY A 313 2.20 0.72 -11.53
CA GLY A 313 0.75 0.59 -11.36
C GLY A 313 0.08 1.74 -10.60
N LEU A 314 0.85 2.53 -9.82
CA LEU A 314 0.36 3.77 -9.22
C LEU A 314 0.18 4.90 -10.23
N ARG A 315 0.75 4.78 -11.43
CA ARG A 315 0.58 5.76 -12.49
C ARG A 315 -0.85 5.66 -13.06
N GLY A 316 -1.54 6.80 -13.04
CA GLY A 316 -2.82 6.98 -13.73
C GLY A 316 -2.62 7.43 -15.17
N ALA A 317 -3.72 7.61 -15.88
CA ALA A 317 -3.73 8.13 -17.25
C ALA A 317 -3.19 9.58 -17.34
N THR A 318 -3.29 10.34 -16.24
CA THR A 318 -2.82 11.72 -16.15
C THR A 318 -1.84 11.90 -14.98
N ALA A 319 -1.05 12.99 -15.04
CA ALA A 319 -0.17 13.38 -13.94
C ALA A 319 -0.96 13.63 -12.63
N HIS A 320 -2.13 14.25 -12.75
CA HIS A 320 -3.03 14.51 -11.62
C HIS A 320 -3.50 13.20 -10.97
N GLU A 321 -3.97 12.23 -11.78
CA GLU A 321 -4.40 10.92 -11.30
C GLU A 321 -3.25 10.15 -10.63
N SER A 322 -2.06 10.18 -11.20
CA SER A 322 -0.86 9.57 -10.62
C SER A 322 -0.53 10.13 -9.24
N ARG A 323 -0.59 11.46 -9.08
CA ARG A 323 -0.36 12.13 -7.79
C ARG A 323 -1.44 11.80 -6.77
N LYS A 324 -2.71 11.72 -7.20
CA LYS A 324 -3.84 11.29 -6.39
C LYS A 324 -3.65 9.86 -5.90
N ASN A 325 -3.37 8.91 -6.81
CA ASN A 325 -3.18 7.50 -6.47
C ASN A 325 -2.08 7.30 -5.43
N LEU A 326 -0.92 7.95 -5.62
CA LEU A 326 0.17 7.89 -4.64
C LEU A 326 -0.25 8.47 -3.28
N ARG A 327 -0.92 9.63 -3.27
CA ARG A 327 -1.35 10.26 -2.02
C ARG A 327 -2.32 9.38 -1.25
N GLU A 328 -3.34 8.84 -1.91
CA GLU A 328 -4.31 7.93 -1.29
C GLU A 328 -3.63 6.64 -0.78
N PHE A 329 -2.64 6.13 -1.52
CA PHE A 329 -1.84 4.99 -1.08
C PHE A 329 -1.03 5.29 0.19
N LEU A 330 -0.36 6.44 0.25
CA LEU A 330 0.41 6.84 1.42
C LEU A 330 -0.49 7.12 2.64
N GLN A 331 -1.65 7.75 2.45
CA GLN A 331 -2.66 7.92 3.50
C GLN A 331 -3.17 6.57 4.02
N PHE A 332 -3.40 5.61 3.13
CA PHE A 332 -3.73 4.24 3.52
C PHE A 332 -2.61 3.62 4.37
N CYS A 333 -1.34 3.75 3.98
CA CYS A 333 -0.21 3.27 4.77
C CYS A 333 -0.18 3.88 6.17
N ASP A 334 -0.33 5.20 6.27
CA ASP A 334 -0.34 5.90 7.56
C ASP A 334 -1.51 5.51 8.46
N SER A 335 -2.67 5.22 7.87
CA SER A 335 -3.86 4.78 8.62
C SER A 335 -3.70 3.40 9.28
N GLN A 336 -2.76 2.57 8.83
CA GLN A 336 -2.44 1.31 9.51
C GLN A 336 -1.70 1.55 10.84
N GLY A 337 -1.15 2.74 11.04
CA GLY A 337 -0.69 3.32 12.30
C GLY A 337 0.08 2.35 13.19
N ASP A 338 -0.50 2.05 14.36
CA ASP A 338 0.11 1.18 15.37
C ASP A 338 -0.04 -0.32 15.08
N SER A 339 -0.95 -0.70 14.17
CA SER A 339 -1.19 -2.11 13.83
C SER A 339 -0.04 -2.74 13.04
N GLY A 340 0.74 -1.92 12.34
CA GLY A 340 1.85 -2.36 11.50
C GLY A 340 1.41 -2.77 10.09
N LEU A 341 2.30 -2.53 9.11
CA LEU A 341 2.10 -2.89 7.70
C LEU A 341 3.46 -3.16 7.06
N VAL A 342 3.53 -4.14 6.17
CA VAL A 342 4.64 -4.28 5.22
C VAL A 342 4.19 -3.76 3.87
N VAL A 343 4.89 -2.75 3.35
CA VAL A 343 4.74 -2.25 1.98
C VAL A 343 5.85 -2.86 1.13
N TYR A 344 5.47 -3.54 0.08
CA TYR A 344 6.39 -4.20 -0.82
C TYR A 344 6.35 -3.58 -2.21
N PHE A 345 7.47 -3.05 -2.67
CA PHE A 345 7.66 -2.59 -4.05
C PHE A 345 8.49 -3.63 -4.82
N ASP A 346 7.87 -4.22 -5.85
CA ASP A 346 8.58 -5.15 -6.73
C ASP A 346 9.26 -4.40 -7.87
N ASP A 347 10.48 -4.84 -8.21
CA ASP A 347 11.29 -4.23 -9.29
C ASP A 347 11.29 -2.69 -9.24
N PHE A 348 11.49 -2.15 -8.05
CA PHE A 348 11.34 -0.73 -7.75
C PHE A 348 12.20 0.17 -8.64
N ASP A 349 13.39 -0.30 -9.03
CA ASP A 349 14.30 0.37 -9.96
C ASP A 349 13.69 0.62 -11.35
N LYS A 350 12.77 -0.23 -11.80
CA LYS A 350 12.09 -0.03 -13.10
C LYS A 350 11.26 1.26 -13.14
N GLY A 351 10.69 1.64 -12.01
CA GLY A 351 9.92 2.88 -11.88
C GLY A 351 10.75 4.15 -12.03
N PHE A 352 12.06 4.03 -11.86
CA PHE A 352 13.03 5.13 -11.95
C PHE A 352 13.90 5.04 -13.21
N ALA A 353 13.75 4.00 -14.02
CA ALA A 353 14.45 3.90 -15.30
C ALA A 353 14.03 5.08 -16.20
N GLY A 354 14.97 5.96 -16.55
CA GLY A 354 14.69 7.20 -17.28
C GLY A 354 14.31 8.41 -16.39
N PHE A 355 14.55 8.33 -15.09
CA PHE A 355 14.31 9.42 -14.12
C PHE A 355 15.01 10.74 -14.52
N ASP A 356 16.16 10.66 -15.17
CA ASP A 356 16.91 11.80 -15.67
C ASP A 356 16.43 12.31 -17.04
N SER A 357 15.52 11.58 -17.70
CA SER A 357 14.91 12.00 -18.96
C SER A 357 13.56 12.65 -18.70
N ASP A 358 13.26 13.78 -19.37
CA ASP A 358 11.96 14.47 -19.28
C ASP A 358 10.86 13.78 -20.12
N SER A 359 11.00 12.47 -20.39
CA SER A 359 10.10 11.72 -21.27
C SER A 359 8.65 11.65 -20.78
N ASP A 360 8.41 11.84 -19.48
CA ASP A 360 7.08 11.80 -18.86
C ASP A 360 6.64 13.15 -18.26
N GLY A 361 7.24 14.26 -18.70
CA GLY A 361 6.94 15.61 -18.18
C GLY A 361 7.28 15.76 -16.70
N GLY A 362 8.22 14.97 -16.16
CA GLY A 362 8.69 15.06 -14.78
C GLY A 362 7.75 14.42 -13.75
N VAL A 363 6.72 13.68 -14.16
CA VAL A 363 5.76 13.01 -13.26
C VAL A 363 6.47 12.03 -12.33
N SER A 364 7.37 11.20 -12.87
CA SER A 364 8.15 10.25 -12.07
C SER A 364 8.98 10.94 -10.99
N ARG A 365 9.59 12.08 -11.30
CA ARG A 365 10.37 12.89 -10.35
C ARG A 365 9.49 13.44 -9.24
N GLN A 366 8.28 13.93 -9.58
CA GLN A 366 7.32 14.44 -8.58
C GLN A 366 6.79 13.34 -7.66
N LEU A 367 6.47 12.17 -8.20
CA LEU A 367 6.04 11.01 -7.39
C LEU A 367 7.16 10.54 -6.45
N ALA A 368 8.38 10.44 -6.96
CA ALA A 368 9.55 10.11 -6.15
C ALA A 368 9.77 11.13 -5.02
N GLY A 369 9.65 12.43 -5.31
CA GLY A 369 9.77 13.48 -4.31
C GLY A 369 8.71 13.35 -3.19
N LYS A 370 7.45 13.07 -3.53
CA LYS A 370 6.39 12.82 -2.54
C LYS A 370 6.66 11.58 -1.68
N LEU A 371 7.13 10.49 -2.29
CA LEU A 371 7.51 9.29 -1.54
C LEU A 371 8.69 9.56 -0.60
N LEU A 372 9.71 10.29 -1.06
CA LEU A 372 10.86 10.71 -0.26
C LEU A 372 10.44 11.50 0.98
N THR A 373 9.58 12.49 0.80
CA THR A 373 9.05 13.30 1.90
C THR A 373 8.30 12.42 2.90
N TRP A 374 7.41 11.56 2.40
CA TRP A 374 6.67 10.65 3.26
C TRP A 374 7.59 9.69 4.03
N MET A 375 8.56 9.05 3.36
CA MET A 375 9.53 8.18 4.03
C MET A 375 10.33 8.91 5.10
N GLN A 376 10.55 10.21 4.94
CA GLN A 376 11.24 11.02 5.95
C GLN A 376 10.35 11.31 7.17
N GLU A 377 9.10 11.67 6.93
CA GLU A 377 8.22 12.29 7.93
C GLU A 377 7.30 11.30 8.65
N HIS A 378 6.86 10.20 8.01
CA HIS A 378 5.91 9.28 8.63
C HIS A 378 6.46 8.68 9.93
N THR A 379 5.57 8.51 10.88
CA THR A 379 5.85 7.91 12.20
C THR A 379 5.10 6.58 12.38
N SER A 380 4.30 6.20 11.39
CA SER A 380 3.55 4.94 11.37
C SER A 380 4.48 3.72 11.34
N LYS A 381 4.04 2.60 11.92
CA LYS A 381 4.80 1.33 11.94
C LYS A 381 4.69 0.61 10.59
N VAL A 382 5.15 1.27 9.53
CA VAL A 382 5.15 0.76 8.15
C VAL A 382 6.58 0.43 7.76
N LEU A 383 6.83 -0.85 7.41
CA LEU A 383 8.11 -1.30 6.88
C LEU A 383 8.04 -1.35 5.36
N VAL A 384 8.83 -0.53 4.68
CA VAL A 384 8.95 -0.54 3.22
C VAL A 384 10.04 -1.53 2.81
N LEU A 385 9.68 -2.52 1.99
CA LEU A 385 10.63 -3.44 1.38
C LEU A 385 10.61 -3.24 -0.13
N ALA A 386 11.72 -2.81 -0.70
CA ALA A 386 11.86 -2.57 -2.12
C ALA A 386 12.83 -3.59 -2.73
N THR A 387 12.39 -4.36 -3.74
CA THR A 387 13.33 -5.19 -4.51
C THR A 387 13.93 -4.38 -5.64
N VAL A 388 15.23 -4.55 -5.84
CA VAL A 388 16.01 -3.81 -6.81
C VAL A 388 16.95 -4.77 -7.52
N ASN A 389 17.03 -4.65 -8.84
CA ASN A 389 18.01 -5.37 -9.66
C ASN A 389 19.18 -4.45 -10.03
N ARG A 390 18.92 -3.16 -10.24
CA ARG A 390 19.89 -2.13 -10.61
C ARG A 390 19.82 -0.95 -9.66
N LEU A 391 20.69 -0.95 -8.67
CA LEU A 391 20.70 0.10 -7.63
C LEU A 391 21.01 1.49 -8.19
N GLU A 392 21.78 1.57 -9.28
CA GLU A 392 22.16 2.79 -9.97
C GLU A 392 20.98 3.56 -10.59
N PHE A 393 19.82 2.95 -10.76
CA PHE A 393 18.61 3.64 -11.25
C PHE A 393 17.87 4.40 -10.15
N LEU A 394 18.15 4.07 -8.89
CA LEU A 394 17.52 4.79 -7.78
C LEU A 394 18.27 6.10 -7.48
N PRO A 395 17.54 7.22 -7.29
CA PRO A 395 18.14 8.45 -6.82
C PRO A 395 18.88 8.24 -5.48
N PRO A 396 20.10 8.80 -5.31
CA PRO A 396 20.85 8.67 -4.05
C PRO A 396 20.07 9.18 -2.83
N GLU A 397 19.23 10.20 -3.03
CA GLU A 397 18.37 10.77 -2.00
C GLU A 397 17.34 9.74 -1.50
N LEU A 398 16.83 8.89 -2.38
CA LEU A 398 15.89 7.83 -2.03
C LEU A 398 16.58 6.70 -1.27
N ILE A 399 17.75 6.29 -1.74
CA ILE A 399 18.55 5.24 -1.08
C ILE A 399 18.84 5.61 0.38
N ARG A 400 19.14 6.88 0.67
CA ARG A 400 19.42 7.37 2.03
C ARG A 400 18.22 7.36 2.98
N ARG A 401 17.00 7.12 2.49
CA ARG A 401 15.78 7.04 3.31
C ARG A 401 15.49 5.63 3.79
N PHE A 402 16.15 4.64 3.23
CA PHE A 402 16.13 3.28 3.73
C PHE A 402 17.17 3.08 4.82
N ASP A 403 16.85 2.28 5.82
CA ASP A 403 17.74 2.01 6.95
C ASP A 403 18.91 1.11 6.55
N ASP A 404 18.67 0.15 5.63
CA ASP A 404 19.69 -0.78 5.16
C ASP A 404 19.49 -1.17 3.69
N ILE A 405 20.61 -1.48 3.03
CA ILE A 405 20.66 -2.17 1.75
C ILE A 405 21.13 -3.59 2.03
N VAL A 406 20.28 -4.57 1.75
CA VAL A 406 20.55 -5.98 2.00
C VAL A 406 20.82 -6.68 0.67
N PHE A 407 22.00 -7.26 0.52
CA PHE A 407 22.38 -8.01 -0.66
C PHE A 407 21.97 -9.48 -0.53
N VAL A 408 21.07 -9.91 -1.41
CA VAL A 408 20.56 -11.28 -1.49
C VAL A 408 21.29 -12.00 -2.61
N ASP A 409 22.40 -12.66 -2.28
CA ASP A 409 23.25 -13.37 -3.23
C ASP A 409 22.72 -14.78 -3.53
N LEU A 410 23.45 -15.48 -4.39
CA LEU A 410 23.24 -16.91 -4.62
C LEU A 410 23.45 -17.73 -3.34
N PRO A 411 22.66 -18.78 -3.13
CA PRO A 411 22.77 -19.59 -1.93
C PRO A 411 24.07 -20.42 -1.92
N HIS A 412 24.81 -20.39 -0.81
CA HIS A 412 25.92 -21.28 -0.57
C HIS A 412 25.48 -22.74 -0.39
N ALA A 413 26.39 -23.70 -0.28
CA ALA A 413 26.06 -25.13 -0.28
C ALA A 413 25.10 -25.54 0.83
N GLY A 414 25.29 -25.03 2.06
CA GLY A 414 24.37 -25.26 3.17
C GLY A 414 22.98 -24.69 2.91
N ALA A 415 22.89 -23.48 2.38
CA ALA A 415 21.62 -22.87 2.02
C ALA A 415 20.91 -23.66 0.89
N ARG A 416 21.63 -24.10 -0.14
CA ARG A 416 21.05 -24.96 -1.19
C ARG A 416 20.51 -26.26 -0.64
N TYR A 417 21.22 -26.87 0.30
CA TYR A 417 20.74 -28.07 0.98
C TYR A 417 19.37 -27.85 1.65
N GLU A 418 19.22 -26.76 2.38
CA GLU A 418 17.94 -26.39 3.01
C GLU A 418 16.85 -26.13 1.98
N ILE A 419 17.15 -25.39 0.90
CA ILE A 419 16.22 -25.07 -0.17
C ILE A 419 15.75 -26.37 -0.88
N PHE A 420 16.67 -27.29 -1.18
CA PHE A 420 16.33 -28.59 -1.74
C PHE A 420 15.38 -29.37 -0.81
N LYS A 421 15.70 -29.43 0.48
CA LYS A 421 14.82 -30.11 1.46
C LYS A 421 13.42 -29.53 1.49
N LEU A 422 13.28 -28.21 1.49
CA LEU A 422 11.99 -27.54 1.47
C LEU A 422 11.17 -27.90 0.22
N HIS A 423 11.78 -27.85 -0.95
CA HIS A 423 11.08 -28.17 -2.19
C HIS A 423 10.82 -29.67 -2.36
N MET A 424 11.75 -30.54 -1.95
CA MET A 424 11.58 -31.98 -2.00
C MET A 424 10.49 -32.49 -1.07
N ALA A 425 10.37 -31.93 0.14
CA ALA A 425 9.33 -32.29 1.09
C ALA A 425 7.91 -32.15 0.53
N LYS A 426 7.70 -31.26 -0.43
CA LYS A 426 6.41 -31.06 -1.09
C LYS A 426 6.02 -32.21 -2.02
N TYR A 427 6.95 -32.81 -2.73
CA TYR A 427 6.71 -33.81 -3.77
C TYR A 427 7.18 -35.21 -3.38
N PHE A 428 8.17 -35.29 -2.51
CA PHE A 428 8.86 -36.50 -2.11
C PHE A 428 9.08 -36.53 -0.59
N PRO A 429 8.02 -36.58 0.23
CA PRO A 429 8.13 -36.44 1.69
C PRO A 429 9.01 -37.54 2.34
N ASP A 430 9.03 -38.73 1.75
CA ASP A 430 9.79 -39.87 2.27
C ASP A 430 11.19 -40.04 1.68
N LEU A 431 11.62 -39.13 0.80
CA LEU A 431 12.90 -39.22 0.10
C LEU A 431 14.08 -39.09 1.06
N LYS A 432 14.93 -40.10 1.07
CA LYS A 432 16.20 -40.11 1.81
C LYS A 432 17.34 -40.28 0.83
N LEU A 433 18.04 -39.20 0.52
CA LEU A 433 19.26 -39.24 -0.27
C LEU A 433 20.44 -39.59 0.63
N SER A 434 21.38 -40.43 0.10
CA SER A 434 22.63 -40.71 0.78
C SER A 434 23.51 -39.45 0.86
N GLU A 435 24.46 -39.43 1.78
CA GLU A 435 25.40 -38.29 1.89
C GLU A 435 26.20 -38.09 0.58
N LYS A 436 26.56 -39.16 -0.11
CA LYS A 436 27.21 -39.11 -1.42
C LYS A 436 26.35 -38.47 -2.50
N ASP A 437 25.05 -38.75 -2.50
CA ASP A 437 24.08 -38.15 -3.44
C ASP A 437 23.87 -36.67 -3.16
N TRP A 438 23.84 -36.29 -1.87
CA TRP A 438 23.76 -34.87 -1.48
C TRP A 438 25.02 -34.10 -1.93
N TRP A 439 26.22 -34.66 -1.72
CA TRP A 439 27.45 -34.02 -2.21
C TRP A 439 27.42 -33.82 -3.72
N ARG A 440 26.97 -34.81 -4.47
CA ARG A 440 26.84 -34.72 -5.91
C ARG A 440 25.84 -33.67 -6.33
N LEU A 441 24.64 -33.64 -5.74
CA LEU A 441 23.58 -32.68 -6.05
C LEU A 441 24.00 -31.25 -5.75
N LEU A 442 24.63 -31.02 -4.60
CA LEU A 442 25.11 -29.71 -4.19
C LEU A 442 26.27 -29.21 -5.08
N ARG A 443 27.13 -30.08 -5.54
CA ARG A 443 28.19 -29.73 -6.48
C ARG A 443 27.61 -29.29 -7.82
N GLU A 444 26.70 -30.07 -8.39
CA GLU A 444 26.10 -29.80 -9.72
C GLU A 444 25.14 -28.62 -9.71
N SER A 445 24.66 -28.24 -8.52
CA SER A 445 23.75 -27.06 -8.34
C SER A 445 24.49 -25.79 -7.90
N HIS A 446 25.79 -25.72 -8.00
CA HIS A 446 26.64 -24.64 -7.45
C HIS A 446 26.21 -23.23 -7.85
N LEU A 447 25.74 -23.03 -9.08
CA LEU A 447 25.34 -21.72 -9.61
C LEU A 447 23.81 -21.53 -9.71
N LEU A 448 23.03 -22.40 -9.07
CA LEU A 448 21.57 -22.30 -9.14
C LEU A 448 21.03 -21.28 -8.13
N THR A 449 20.09 -20.49 -8.61
CA THR A 449 19.21 -19.67 -7.74
C THR A 449 18.18 -20.54 -7.02
N PRO A 450 17.60 -20.08 -5.89
CA PRO A 450 16.48 -20.75 -5.22
C PRO A 450 15.32 -21.09 -6.15
N ALA A 451 14.99 -20.17 -7.06
CA ALA A 451 13.91 -20.37 -8.04
C ALA A 451 14.24 -21.50 -9.04
N GLU A 452 15.48 -21.58 -9.49
CA GLU A 452 15.93 -22.66 -10.39
C GLU A 452 15.95 -24.01 -9.68
N ILE A 453 16.35 -24.05 -8.40
CA ILE A 453 16.27 -25.27 -7.56
C ILE A 453 14.81 -25.71 -7.44
N GLY A 454 13.89 -24.81 -7.10
CA GLY A 454 12.47 -25.13 -7.02
C GLY A 454 11.89 -25.66 -8.34
N ASN A 455 12.25 -25.04 -9.46
CA ASN A 455 11.84 -25.49 -10.80
C ASN A 455 12.44 -26.87 -11.15
N MET A 456 13.68 -27.11 -10.81
CA MET A 456 14.34 -28.41 -11.04
C MET A 456 13.62 -29.51 -10.28
N VAL A 457 13.34 -29.30 -8.98
CA VAL A 457 12.62 -30.29 -8.15
C VAL A 457 11.20 -30.54 -8.70
N ARG A 458 10.47 -29.48 -9.09
CA ARG A 458 9.12 -29.60 -9.66
C ARG A 458 9.16 -30.39 -10.97
N LYS A 459 10.06 -30.06 -11.89
CA LYS A 459 10.20 -30.78 -13.18
C LYS A 459 10.61 -32.23 -12.99
N THR A 460 11.45 -32.53 -12.00
CA THR A 460 11.76 -33.90 -11.63
C THR A 460 10.51 -34.64 -11.20
N ALA A 461 9.64 -34.03 -10.38
CA ALA A 461 8.38 -34.65 -9.96
C ALA A 461 7.43 -34.86 -11.15
N GLU A 462 7.32 -33.91 -12.07
CA GLU A 462 6.53 -34.01 -13.30
C GLU A 462 6.99 -35.17 -14.18
N GLU A 463 8.29 -35.32 -14.39
CA GLU A 463 8.88 -36.39 -15.21
C GLU A 463 8.68 -37.77 -14.58
N VAL A 464 8.91 -37.89 -13.26
CA VAL A 464 8.67 -39.13 -12.53
C VAL A 464 7.18 -39.51 -12.60
N PHE A 465 6.29 -38.56 -12.39
CA PHE A 465 4.86 -38.78 -12.52
C PHE A 465 4.50 -39.26 -13.96
N TYR A 466 4.98 -38.55 -14.99
CA TYR A 466 4.74 -38.94 -16.38
C TYR A 466 5.28 -40.34 -16.70
N ARG A 467 6.44 -40.71 -16.18
CA ARG A 467 6.98 -42.07 -16.31
C ARG A 467 6.04 -43.09 -15.65
N ASN A 468 5.50 -42.78 -14.49
CA ASN A 468 4.56 -43.64 -13.77
C ASN A 468 3.23 -43.82 -14.50
N THR A 469 2.71 -42.79 -15.21
CA THR A 469 1.49 -42.91 -16.04
C THR A 469 1.62 -43.91 -17.19
N LYS A 470 2.83 -44.23 -17.61
CA LYS A 470 3.08 -45.25 -18.64
C LYS A 470 3.12 -46.69 -18.09
N VAL A 471 3.23 -46.85 -16.79
CA VAL A 471 3.44 -48.14 -16.12
C VAL A 471 2.20 -48.57 -15.33
N TYR A 472 1.52 -47.62 -14.73
CA TYR A 472 0.43 -47.86 -13.79
C TYR A 472 -0.92 -47.41 -14.34
N GLN A 473 -2.02 -48.08 -13.92
CA GLN A 473 -3.37 -47.63 -14.23
C GLN A 473 -3.74 -46.41 -13.39
N PRO A 474 -4.68 -45.54 -13.86
CA PRO A 474 -5.04 -44.30 -13.16
C PRO A 474 -5.43 -44.47 -11.69
N GLU A 475 -6.08 -45.57 -11.34
CA GLU A 475 -6.53 -45.90 -9.98
C GLU A 475 -5.35 -46.20 -9.06
N GLU A 476 -4.29 -46.79 -9.58
CA GLU A 476 -3.08 -47.14 -8.82
C GLU A 476 -2.18 -45.94 -8.59
N LEU A 477 -2.26 -44.91 -9.44
CA LEU A 477 -1.40 -43.72 -9.37
C LEU A 477 -1.68 -42.83 -8.14
N ASN A 478 -2.91 -42.82 -7.64
CA ASN A 478 -3.31 -42.01 -6.50
C ASN A 478 -2.62 -42.41 -5.20
N ASP A 479 -2.33 -43.69 -5.03
CA ASP A 479 -1.82 -44.26 -3.78
C ASP A 479 -0.31 -44.56 -3.81
N LYS A 480 0.33 -44.40 -4.96
CA LYS A 480 1.77 -44.67 -5.11
C LYS A 480 2.63 -43.45 -4.89
N PRO A 481 3.61 -43.49 -3.98
CA PRO A 481 4.59 -42.42 -3.84
C PRO A 481 5.45 -42.30 -5.11
N LEU A 482 5.86 -41.08 -5.41
CA LEU A 482 6.78 -40.83 -6.55
C LEU A 482 8.18 -41.32 -6.16
N GLU A 483 8.59 -42.45 -6.70
CA GLU A 483 9.95 -42.98 -6.51
C GLU A 483 10.94 -42.22 -7.37
N VAL A 484 11.85 -41.50 -6.72
CA VAL A 484 12.84 -40.63 -7.36
C VAL A 484 14.25 -41.01 -6.93
N THR A 485 15.18 -40.86 -7.84
CA THR A 485 16.61 -41.10 -7.61
C THR A 485 17.41 -39.83 -7.86
N ILE A 486 18.66 -39.82 -7.41
CA ILE A 486 19.59 -38.70 -7.72
C ILE A 486 19.78 -38.49 -9.22
N LYS A 487 19.69 -39.53 -10.04
CA LYS A 487 19.79 -39.44 -11.49
C LYS A 487 18.68 -38.55 -12.09
N ASP A 488 17.45 -38.71 -11.63
CA ASP A 488 16.30 -37.93 -12.11
C ASP A 488 16.52 -36.42 -11.89
N PHE A 489 17.06 -36.04 -10.73
CA PHE A 489 17.42 -34.64 -10.46
C PHE A 489 18.56 -34.15 -11.37
N LEU A 490 19.58 -34.94 -11.57
CA LEU A 490 20.72 -34.56 -12.41
C LEU A 490 20.36 -34.48 -13.89
N GLU A 491 19.49 -35.32 -14.38
CA GLU A 491 18.94 -35.24 -15.74
C GLU A 491 18.24 -33.88 -15.93
N GLN A 492 17.36 -33.49 -15.03
CA GLN A 492 16.69 -32.19 -15.10
C GLN A 492 17.69 -31.03 -14.97
N ARG A 493 18.74 -31.16 -14.14
CA ARG A 493 19.80 -30.15 -13.99
C ARG A 493 20.52 -29.88 -15.30
N TYR A 494 20.79 -30.89 -16.10
CA TYR A 494 21.53 -30.77 -17.34
C TYR A 494 20.69 -30.25 -18.52
N LEU A 495 19.37 -30.20 -18.38
CA LEU A 495 18.46 -29.71 -19.43
C LEU A 495 18.40 -28.18 -19.53
N PHE A 496 18.98 -27.44 -18.61
CA PHE A 496 18.98 -25.96 -18.68
C PHE A 496 20.32 -25.35 -18.24
N THR A 497 20.57 -24.15 -18.74
CA THR A 497 21.73 -23.34 -18.35
C THR A 497 21.33 -22.40 -17.23
N PRO A 498 22.02 -22.41 -16.07
CA PRO A 498 21.76 -21.47 -14.97
C PRO A 498 21.83 -20.01 -15.42
N ALA A 499 20.97 -19.17 -14.83
CA ALA A 499 20.97 -17.73 -15.10
C ALA A 499 22.35 -17.09 -14.81
N MET A 500 23.06 -17.60 -13.82
CA MET A 500 24.41 -17.15 -13.49
C MET A 500 25.40 -17.29 -14.65
N ILE A 501 25.29 -18.37 -15.42
CA ILE A 501 26.16 -18.59 -16.60
C ILE A 501 25.65 -17.78 -17.79
N ARG A 502 24.32 -17.71 -17.97
CA ARG A 502 23.74 -17.00 -19.10
C ARG A 502 23.94 -15.49 -19.04
N ASP A 503 23.85 -14.91 -17.83
CA ASP A 503 23.92 -13.47 -17.57
C ASP A 503 25.16 -13.12 -16.72
N GLU A 504 26.28 -13.85 -16.88
CA GLU A 504 27.45 -13.82 -16.01
C GLU A 504 28.00 -12.42 -15.77
N ASP A 505 28.25 -11.65 -16.83
CA ASP A 505 28.82 -10.29 -16.74
C ASP A 505 27.95 -9.37 -15.87
N LYS A 506 26.64 -9.43 -16.03
CA LYS A 506 25.69 -8.60 -15.27
C LYS A 506 25.68 -8.98 -13.79
N ILE A 507 25.72 -10.27 -13.50
CA ILE A 507 25.66 -10.77 -12.12
C ILE A 507 26.97 -10.49 -11.40
N ILE A 508 28.12 -10.62 -12.08
CA ILE A 508 29.43 -10.23 -11.54
C ILE A 508 29.45 -8.72 -11.22
N ASP A 509 28.96 -7.88 -12.13
CA ASP A 509 28.89 -6.44 -11.90
C ASP A 509 28.03 -6.10 -10.65
N ILE A 510 26.86 -6.73 -10.51
CA ILE A 510 26.00 -6.58 -9.31
C ILE A 510 26.76 -6.99 -8.05
N ARG A 511 27.43 -8.15 -8.05
CA ARG A 511 28.19 -8.66 -6.90
C ARG A 511 29.35 -7.76 -6.51
N ASN A 512 30.09 -7.24 -7.49
CA ASN A 512 31.19 -6.31 -7.25
C ASN A 512 30.72 -5.00 -6.63
N LYS A 513 29.60 -4.46 -7.09
CA LYS A 513 28.98 -3.25 -6.51
C LYS A 513 28.41 -3.49 -5.12
N ALA A 514 28.08 -4.73 -4.77
CA ALA A 514 27.45 -5.10 -3.50
C ALA A 514 28.41 -5.17 -2.31
N ALA A 515 29.72 -4.93 -2.50
CA ALA A 515 30.74 -5.03 -1.45
C ALA A 515 30.43 -4.18 -0.19
N TYR A 516 29.62 -3.13 -0.32
CA TYR A 516 29.23 -2.24 0.77
C TYR A 516 27.82 -2.50 1.32
N ALA A 517 27.08 -3.46 0.75
CA ALA A 517 25.75 -3.81 1.21
C ALA A 517 25.82 -4.85 2.34
N ARG A 518 24.80 -4.87 3.21
CA ARG A 518 24.70 -5.87 4.26
C ARG A 518 24.33 -7.23 3.65
N PRO A 519 25.02 -8.33 4.00
CA PRO A 519 24.66 -9.65 3.48
C PRO A 519 23.35 -10.15 4.06
N ALA A 520 22.55 -10.83 3.24
CA ALA A 520 21.32 -11.52 3.67
C ALA A 520 21.62 -12.86 4.34
N THR A 521 22.78 -13.46 4.07
CA THR A 521 23.17 -14.81 4.45
C THR A 521 24.51 -14.78 5.15
N SER A 522 24.66 -15.55 6.23
CA SER A 522 25.96 -15.74 6.90
C SER A 522 26.92 -16.62 6.08
N PRO A 523 28.21 -16.59 6.36
CA PRO A 523 29.16 -17.53 5.75
C PRO A 523 28.76 -18.98 5.98
N ASP A 524 28.99 -19.85 4.99
CA ASP A 524 28.65 -21.26 5.08
C ASP A 524 29.48 -21.97 6.18
N ARG A 525 28.79 -22.32 7.27
CA ARG A 525 29.35 -23.10 8.39
C ARG A 525 28.81 -24.54 8.42
N SER A 526 28.08 -24.93 7.39
CA SER A 526 27.47 -26.26 7.32
C SER A 526 28.56 -27.32 7.01
N ARG A 527 28.22 -28.58 7.26
CA ARG A 527 29.10 -29.71 6.85
C ARG A 527 29.32 -29.80 5.32
N TRP A 528 28.55 -29.03 4.56
CA TRP A 528 28.62 -28.94 3.10
C TRP A 528 29.56 -27.84 2.60
N ALA A 529 30.08 -26.98 3.48
CA ALA A 529 31.06 -25.96 3.16
C ALA A 529 32.40 -26.63 2.81
N ARG A 530 32.90 -26.39 1.59
CA ARG A 530 34.20 -26.91 1.17
C ARG A 530 35.33 -25.91 1.39
N GLU A 531 35.03 -24.62 1.24
CA GLU A 531 35.97 -23.50 1.44
C GLU A 531 35.22 -22.26 1.86
N PRO A 532 35.80 -21.37 2.67
CA PRO A 532 35.19 -20.09 3.00
C PRO A 532 35.08 -19.28 1.71
N GLN A 533 33.87 -19.17 1.18
CA GLN A 533 33.61 -18.25 0.07
C GLN A 533 33.50 -16.82 0.61
N PRO A 534 34.13 -15.82 -0.03
CA PRO A 534 33.94 -14.44 0.34
C PRO A 534 32.45 -14.09 0.17
N LEU A 535 31.86 -13.42 1.18
CA LEU A 535 30.48 -12.98 1.17
C LEU A 535 30.18 -12.02 0.00
N PHE A 536 31.20 -11.31 -0.43
CA PHE A 536 31.17 -10.33 -1.52
C PHE A 536 32.51 -10.29 -2.23
N GLY A 537 32.50 -9.87 -3.48
CA GLY A 537 33.71 -9.63 -4.26
C GLY A 537 34.12 -10.76 -5.16
N ALA A 538 35.03 -10.46 -6.06
CA ALA A 538 35.45 -11.20 -7.21
C ALA A 538 35.43 -12.72 -7.00
N LEU A 539 34.81 -13.43 -7.94
CA LEU A 539 35.21 -14.80 -8.24
C LEU A 539 36.69 -14.72 -8.42
N SER A 540 37.46 -15.23 -7.45
CA SER A 540 38.92 -15.39 -7.61
C SER A 540 39.14 -16.09 -8.94
N SER A 541 39.85 -15.42 -9.82
CA SER A 541 40.40 -16.01 -11.04
C SER A 541 41.07 -17.35 -10.71
N GLN A 542 40.43 -18.45 -11.02
CA GLN A 542 41.03 -19.74 -11.35
C GLN A 542 40.34 -20.30 -12.57
#